data_b36aa3d553cb8fc5414ca01f17935781
#
_entry.id   b36aa3d553cb8fc5414ca01f17935781
#
_cell.length_a   1.000
_cell.length_b   1.000
_cell.length_c   1.000
_cell.angle_alpha   90.00
_cell.angle_beta   90.00
_cell.angle_gamma   90.00
#
_symmetry.space_group_name_H-M   'P 1'
#
loop_
_entity.id
_entity.type
_entity.pdbx_description
1 polymer ?
#
loop_
_entity_poly.entity_id
_entity_poly.type
_entity_poly.pdbx_seq_one_letter_code
_entity_poly.pdbx_strand_id
1 'polypeptide(L)'
;HVRRLSRGECLEKTNRVLDKVGLGMKADFYPEQLSGGQQQRVAIARSLAMEPQVMLFDEVTSALDPKLTGEVLKVIEDLAAGGMTMILVTHEMAFAQRVADKIVFMHQGLVWETGGPEILSEPRTVELQQFVGTGL
;
A
#
# COMPACT_ATOMS: atom_id res chain seq x y z
N HIS A 1 -12.83 0.98 -21.60
CA HIS A 1 -12.75 2.26 -22.31
C HIS A 1 -11.40 2.90 -22.02
N VAL A 2 -10.47 2.86 -23.00
CA VAL A 2 -9.23 3.64 -22.93
C VAL A 2 -9.65 5.11 -23.09
N ARG A 3 -9.48 5.90 -22.01
CA ARG A 3 -9.72 7.35 -22.06
C ARG A 3 -8.73 7.95 -23.06
N ARG A 4 -9.20 8.52 -24.14
CA ARG A 4 -8.36 9.26 -25.09
C ARG A 4 -8.07 10.64 -24.50
N LEU A 5 -6.96 10.74 -23.77
CA LEU A 5 -6.47 12.01 -23.25
C LEU A 5 -5.49 12.64 -24.26
N SER A 6 -5.45 13.95 -24.33
CA SER A 6 -4.40 14.68 -25.05
C SER A 6 -3.05 14.47 -24.36
N ARG A 7 -1.95 14.74 -25.07
CA ARG A 7 -0.59 14.65 -24.51
C ARG A 7 -0.41 15.57 -23.28
N GLY A 8 -1.01 16.77 -23.30
CA GLY A 8 -0.95 17.71 -22.19
C GLY A 8 -1.65 17.15 -20.94
N GLU A 9 -2.87 16.63 -21.08
CA GLU A 9 -3.64 16.00 -20.00
C GLU A 9 -2.91 14.78 -19.42
N CYS A 10 -2.26 13.97 -20.28
CA CYS A 10 -1.46 12.84 -19.84
C CYS A 10 -0.27 13.29 -18.97
N LEU A 11 0.46 14.32 -19.39
CA LEU A 11 1.60 14.88 -18.67
C LEU A 11 1.18 15.46 -17.31
N GLU A 12 0.13 16.27 -17.30
CA GLU A 12 -0.41 16.85 -16.07
C GLU A 12 -0.82 15.75 -15.07
N LYS A 13 -1.53 14.73 -15.56
CA LYS A 13 -1.95 13.59 -14.73
C LYS A 13 -0.75 12.80 -14.20
N THR A 14 0.25 12.55 -15.05
CA THR A 14 1.49 11.86 -14.68
C THR A 14 2.20 12.61 -13.56
N ASN A 15 2.42 13.92 -13.72
CA ASN A 15 3.08 14.73 -12.70
C ASN A 15 2.32 14.69 -11.37
N ARG A 16 1.00 14.86 -11.42
CA ARG A 16 0.14 14.81 -10.22
C ARG A 16 0.25 13.49 -9.45
N VAL A 17 0.26 12.35 -10.14
CA VAL A 17 0.37 11.05 -9.45
C VAL A 17 1.79 10.76 -8.98
N LEU A 18 2.82 11.22 -9.70
CA LEU A 18 4.21 11.13 -9.24
C LEU A 18 4.46 11.99 -8.00
N ASP A 19 3.89 13.19 -7.94
CA ASP A 19 3.96 14.05 -6.76
C ASP A 19 3.31 13.38 -5.54
N LYS A 20 2.15 12.74 -5.72
CA LYS A 20 1.46 11.99 -4.65
C LYS A 20 2.31 10.87 -4.03
N VAL A 21 3.21 10.29 -4.79
CA VAL A 21 4.11 9.23 -4.30
C VAL A 21 5.54 9.75 -4.01
N GLY A 22 5.73 11.08 -4.02
CA GLY A 22 7.01 11.73 -3.71
C GLY A 22 8.08 11.53 -4.78
N LEU A 23 7.69 11.37 -6.05
CA LEU A 23 8.60 11.10 -7.18
C LEU A 23 8.50 12.14 -8.31
N GLY A 24 7.93 13.33 -8.08
CA GLY A 24 7.77 14.34 -9.12
C GLY A 24 9.08 14.69 -9.84
N MET A 25 10.21 14.78 -9.11
CA MET A 25 11.54 15.05 -9.66
C MET A 25 12.14 13.88 -10.46
N LYS A 26 11.44 12.74 -10.53
CA LYS A 26 11.89 11.51 -11.19
C LYS A 26 11.09 11.16 -12.46
N ALA A 27 10.29 12.10 -12.97
CA ALA A 27 9.41 11.87 -14.10
C ALA A 27 10.15 11.41 -15.38
N ASP A 28 11.39 11.84 -15.57
CA ASP A 28 12.22 11.51 -16.75
C ASP A 28 13.16 10.32 -16.50
N PHE A 29 13.08 9.64 -15.33
CA PHE A 29 13.94 8.52 -14.99
C PHE A 29 13.37 7.20 -15.53
N TYR A 30 14.25 6.35 -16.05
CA TYR A 30 13.92 4.99 -16.41
C TYR A 30 13.90 4.08 -15.17
N PRO A 31 13.17 2.94 -15.20
CA PRO A 31 13.09 2.03 -14.05
C PRO A 31 14.44 1.59 -13.49
N GLU A 32 15.42 1.35 -14.35
CA GLU A 32 16.77 0.90 -13.96
C GLU A 32 17.55 1.97 -13.16
N GLN A 33 17.13 3.21 -13.22
CA GLN A 33 17.71 4.36 -12.50
C GLN A 33 17.05 4.60 -11.14
N LEU A 34 16.03 3.79 -10.78
CA LEU A 34 15.24 3.92 -9.58
C LEU A 34 15.58 2.81 -8.59
N SER A 35 15.59 3.13 -7.28
CA SER A 35 15.67 2.11 -6.22
C SER A 35 14.42 1.24 -6.22
N GLY A 36 14.48 0.05 -5.58
CA GLY A 36 13.33 -0.85 -5.45
C GLY A 36 12.09 -0.16 -4.85
N GLY A 37 12.26 0.61 -3.79
CA GLY A 37 11.17 1.38 -3.18
C GLY A 37 10.63 2.49 -4.09
N GLN A 38 11.49 3.12 -4.91
CA GLN A 38 11.04 4.09 -5.92
C GLN A 38 10.26 3.39 -7.04
N GLN A 39 10.72 2.24 -7.53
CA GLN A 39 9.98 1.44 -8.52
C GLN A 39 8.60 1.03 -8.00
N GLN A 40 8.52 0.61 -6.72
CA GLN A 40 7.25 0.26 -6.10
C GLN A 40 6.30 1.47 -6.00
N ARG A 41 6.82 2.65 -5.63
CA ARG A 41 6.03 3.88 -5.63
C ARG A 41 5.57 4.31 -7.03
N VAL A 42 6.37 4.07 -8.07
CA VAL A 42 5.95 4.26 -9.48
C VAL A 42 4.81 3.30 -9.83
N ALA A 43 4.86 2.03 -9.38
CA ALA A 43 3.77 1.08 -9.60
C ALA A 43 2.46 1.55 -8.94
N ILE A 44 2.53 2.10 -7.72
CA ILE A 44 1.38 2.73 -7.04
C ILE A 44 0.87 3.94 -7.85
N ALA A 45 1.76 4.84 -8.29
CA ALA A 45 1.39 6.01 -9.09
C ALA A 45 0.70 5.61 -10.41
N ARG A 46 1.18 4.56 -11.08
CA ARG A 46 0.56 4.00 -12.27
C ARG A 46 -0.87 3.52 -12.01
N SER A 47 -1.10 2.86 -10.89
CA SER A 47 -2.46 2.45 -10.47
C SER A 47 -3.34 3.65 -10.17
N LEU A 48 -2.84 4.67 -9.47
CA LEU A 48 -3.55 5.91 -9.15
C LEU A 48 -3.93 6.70 -10.43
N ALA A 49 -3.11 6.62 -11.49
CA ALA A 49 -3.40 7.27 -12.77
C ALA A 49 -4.68 6.76 -13.43
N MET A 50 -5.15 5.57 -13.06
CA MET A 50 -6.43 5.03 -13.53
C MET A 50 -7.65 5.59 -12.76
N GLU A 51 -7.43 6.40 -11.71
CA GLU A 51 -8.47 6.96 -10.82
C GLU A 51 -9.38 5.86 -10.26
N PRO A 52 -8.80 4.85 -9.60
CA PRO A 52 -9.57 3.73 -9.10
C PRO A 52 -10.44 4.16 -7.92
N GLN A 53 -11.60 3.50 -7.75
CA GLN A 53 -12.44 3.65 -6.56
C GLN A 53 -11.92 2.77 -5.40
N VAL A 54 -11.23 1.68 -5.71
CA VAL A 54 -10.63 0.74 -4.75
C VAL A 54 -9.25 0.36 -5.23
N MET A 55 -8.27 0.31 -4.34
CA MET A 55 -6.93 -0.22 -4.61
C MET A 55 -6.71 -1.53 -3.85
N LEU A 56 -6.05 -2.47 -4.50
CA LEU A 56 -5.65 -3.75 -3.92
C LEU A 56 -4.13 -3.78 -3.81
N PHE A 57 -3.62 -4.05 -2.63
CA PHE A 57 -2.19 -4.20 -2.34
C PHE A 57 -1.93 -5.60 -1.80
N ASP A 58 -1.08 -6.34 -2.48
CA ASP A 58 -0.69 -7.69 -2.09
C ASP A 58 0.81 -7.71 -1.78
N GLU A 59 1.15 -7.74 -0.49
CA GLU A 59 2.52 -7.80 0.04
C GLU A 59 3.53 -6.87 -0.65
N VAL A 60 3.13 -5.62 -0.89
CA VAL A 60 3.91 -4.64 -1.71
C VAL A 60 5.29 -4.30 -1.16
N THR A 61 5.63 -4.73 0.05
CA THR A 61 6.91 -4.47 0.72
C THR A 61 7.77 -5.70 0.90
N SER A 62 7.29 -6.91 0.55
CA SER A 62 7.96 -8.18 0.85
C SER A 62 9.37 -8.33 0.25
N ALA A 63 9.66 -7.63 -0.86
CA ALA A 63 10.95 -7.68 -1.55
C ALA A 63 11.85 -6.46 -1.26
N LEU A 64 11.51 -5.63 -0.25
CA LEU A 64 12.21 -4.39 0.07
C LEU A 64 12.99 -4.53 1.39
N ASP A 65 14.09 -3.78 1.48
CA ASP A 65 14.77 -3.60 2.77
C ASP A 65 13.94 -2.70 3.71
N PRO A 66 14.17 -2.74 5.03
CA PRO A 66 13.36 -2.01 6.02
C PRO A 66 13.25 -0.50 5.79
N LYS A 67 14.30 0.12 5.23
CA LYS A 67 14.30 1.56 4.96
C LYS A 67 13.36 1.88 3.79
N LEU A 68 13.45 1.11 2.71
CA LEU A 68 12.60 1.29 1.53
C LEU A 68 11.15 0.89 1.82
N THR A 69 10.94 -0.12 2.67
CA THR A 69 9.62 -0.50 3.20
C THR A 69 8.93 0.71 3.82
N GLY A 70 9.59 1.44 4.73
CA GLY A 70 9.03 2.63 5.37
C GLY A 70 8.58 3.70 4.38
N GLU A 71 9.34 3.92 3.29
CA GLU A 71 8.99 4.89 2.26
C GLU A 71 7.72 4.51 1.49
N VAL A 72 7.52 3.23 1.20
CA VAL A 72 6.33 2.72 0.51
C VAL A 72 5.11 2.73 1.42
N LEU A 73 5.26 2.27 2.67
CA LEU A 73 4.18 2.27 3.66
C LEU A 73 3.69 3.69 3.94
N LYS A 74 4.58 4.69 3.98
CA LYS A 74 4.20 6.10 4.15
C LYS A 74 3.28 6.59 3.02
N VAL A 75 3.55 6.22 1.78
CA VAL A 75 2.67 6.57 0.65
C VAL A 75 1.28 5.94 0.82
N ILE A 76 1.20 4.68 1.24
CA ILE A 76 -0.09 3.99 1.45
C ILE A 76 -0.85 4.64 2.63
N GLU A 77 -0.15 5.02 3.70
CA GLU A 77 -0.72 5.76 4.83
C GLU A 77 -1.32 7.09 4.40
N ASP A 78 -0.61 7.85 3.56
CA ASP A 78 -1.08 9.13 3.03
C ASP A 78 -2.31 8.95 2.10
N LEU A 79 -2.37 7.85 1.35
CA LEU A 79 -3.55 7.49 0.54
C LEU A 79 -4.75 7.13 1.42
N ALA A 80 -4.54 6.38 2.52
CA ALA A 80 -5.58 6.06 3.49
C ALA A 80 -6.14 7.35 4.14
N ALA A 81 -5.25 8.22 4.62
CA ALA A 81 -5.62 9.52 5.18
C ALA A 81 -6.38 10.41 4.17
N GLY A 82 -6.10 10.25 2.89
CA GLY A 82 -6.81 10.91 1.78
C GLY A 82 -8.18 10.29 1.44
N GLY A 83 -8.63 9.27 2.17
CA GLY A 83 -9.95 8.62 1.98
C GLY A 83 -9.98 7.59 0.85
N MET A 84 -8.83 7.07 0.40
CA MET A 84 -8.79 6.00 -0.59
C MET A 84 -9.28 4.68 0.02
N THR A 85 -10.27 4.06 -0.61
CA THR A 85 -10.69 2.71 -0.23
C THR A 85 -9.65 1.69 -0.68
N MET A 86 -9.16 0.86 0.26
CA MET A 86 -8.08 -0.09 -0.02
C MET A 86 -8.32 -1.44 0.66
N ILE A 87 -7.82 -2.49 0.01
CA ILE A 87 -7.64 -3.80 0.62
C ILE A 87 -6.14 -4.09 0.58
N LEU A 88 -5.56 -4.41 1.75
CA LEU A 88 -4.13 -4.67 1.90
C LEU A 88 -3.93 -6.08 2.45
N VAL A 89 -3.07 -6.84 1.79
CA VAL A 89 -2.45 -8.05 2.33
C VAL A 89 -1.05 -7.67 2.78
N THR A 90 -0.75 -7.82 4.07
CA THR A 90 0.52 -7.39 4.65
C THR A 90 0.87 -8.19 5.88
N HIS A 91 2.16 -8.30 6.14
CA HIS A 91 2.74 -8.80 7.39
C HIS A 91 3.28 -7.66 8.29
N GLU A 92 3.10 -6.40 7.89
CA GLU A 92 3.50 -5.22 8.63
C GLU A 92 2.44 -4.87 9.69
N MET A 93 2.45 -5.58 10.84
CA MET A 93 1.40 -5.49 11.85
C MET A 93 1.25 -4.09 12.44
N ALA A 94 2.38 -3.44 12.77
CA ALA A 94 2.37 -2.08 13.31
C ALA A 94 1.80 -1.06 12.32
N PHE A 95 2.00 -1.26 11.02
CA PHE A 95 1.40 -0.45 9.98
C PHE A 95 -0.11 -0.73 9.86
N ALA A 96 -0.51 -2.01 9.79
CA ALA A 96 -1.91 -2.40 9.72
C ALA A 96 -2.72 -1.82 10.90
N GLN A 97 -2.16 -1.86 12.11
CA GLN A 97 -2.77 -1.30 13.32
C GLN A 97 -3.03 0.21 13.23
N ARG A 98 -2.16 0.95 12.52
CA ARG A 98 -2.32 2.42 12.38
C ARG A 98 -3.30 2.84 11.30
N VAL A 99 -3.44 2.06 10.23
CA VAL A 99 -4.15 2.51 9.02
C VAL A 99 -5.46 1.78 8.75
N ALA A 100 -5.65 0.59 9.29
CA ALA A 100 -6.82 -0.22 8.97
C ALA A 100 -8.06 0.20 9.78
N ASP A 101 -9.19 0.35 9.11
CA ASP A 101 -10.50 0.43 9.77
C ASP A 101 -11.01 -0.96 10.17
N LYS A 102 -10.60 -1.98 9.42
CA LYS A 102 -11.00 -3.37 9.62
C LYS A 102 -9.85 -4.31 9.30
N ILE A 103 -9.64 -5.28 10.18
CA ILE A 103 -8.65 -6.35 10.01
C ILE A 103 -9.36 -7.69 9.88
N VAL A 104 -8.87 -8.50 8.97
CA VAL A 104 -9.33 -9.87 8.71
C VAL A 104 -8.11 -10.78 8.82
N PHE A 105 -8.07 -11.59 9.87
CA PHE A 105 -7.05 -12.62 10.03
C PHE A 105 -7.51 -13.90 9.34
N MET A 106 -6.67 -14.39 8.45
CA MET A 106 -6.91 -15.62 7.71
C MET A 106 -5.95 -16.72 8.19
N HIS A 107 -6.50 -17.91 8.44
CA HIS A 107 -5.72 -19.08 8.82
C HIS A 107 -6.25 -20.31 8.07
N GLN A 108 -5.34 -21.11 7.48
CA GLN A 108 -5.68 -22.30 6.69
C GLN A 108 -6.75 -22.06 5.59
N GLY A 109 -6.69 -20.90 4.93
CA GLY A 109 -7.62 -20.54 3.86
C GLY A 109 -9.01 -20.08 4.32
N LEU A 110 -9.23 -19.94 5.63
CA LEU A 110 -10.50 -19.49 6.21
C LEU A 110 -10.33 -18.12 6.89
N VAL A 111 -11.42 -17.35 6.93
CA VAL A 111 -11.51 -16.18 7.79
C VAL A 111 -11.63 -16.66 9.23
N TRP A 112 -10.62 -16.40 10.05
CA TRP A 112 -10.49 -16.92 11.41
C TRP A 112 -10.92 -15.92 12.47
N GLU A 113 -10.45 -14.69 12.35
CA GLU A 113 -10.83 -13.60 13.24
C GLU A 113 -11.00 -12.29 12.45
N THR A 114 -11.96 -11.46 12.88
CA THR A 114 -12.26 -10.18 12.23
C THR A 114 -12.58 -9.14 13.29
N GLY A 115 -12.03 -7.95 13.15
CA GLY A 115 -12.28 -6.82 14.05
C GLY A 115 -11.69 -5.53 13.53
N GLY A 116 -11.61 -4.52 14.37
CA GLY A 116 -10.84 -3.31 14.14
C GLY A 116 -9.35 -3.53 14.46
N PRO A 117 -8.54 -2.46 14.47
CA PRO A 117 -7.10 -2.53 14.78
C PRO A 117 -6.77 -3.18 16.14
N GLU A 118 -7.69 -3.12 17.08
CA GLU A 118 -7.57 -3.67 18.44
C GLU A 118 -7.31 -5.18 18.47
N ILE A 119 -7.75 -5.95 17.45
CA ILE A 119 -7.53 -7.40 17.44
C ILE A 119 -6.05 -7.79 17.36
N LEU A 120 -5.18 -6.88 16.88
CA LEU A 120 -3.74 -7.11 16.86
C LEU A 120 -3.10 -6.91 18.25
N SER A 121 -3.69 -6.09 19.11
CA SER A 121 -3.23 -5.89 20.50
C SER A 121 -3.89 -6.86 21.46
N GLU A 122 -5.15 -7.23 21.22
CA GLU A 122 -5.98 -8.08 22.05
C GLU A 122 -6.62 -9.21 21.23
N PRO A 123 -5.80 -10.11 20.66
CA PRO A 123 -6.30 -11.22 19.85
C PRO A 123 -7.08 -12.22 20.70
N ARG A 124 -8.20 -12.70 20.15
CA ARG A 124 -9.09 -13.64 20.85
C ARG A 124 -8.74 -15.09 20.57
N THR A 125 -8.19 -15.37 19.38
CA THR A 125 -7.81 -16.72 18.97
C THR A 125 -6.35 -17.01 19.27
N VAL A 126 -6.02 -18.25 19.61
CA VAL A 126 -4.65 -18.69 19.89
C VAL A 126 -3.77 -18.53 18.64
N GLU A 127 -4.33 -18.75 17.47
CA GLU A 127 -3.64 -18.66 16.19
C GLU A 127 -3.21 -17.21 15.89
N LEU A 128 -4.09 -16.23 16.13
CA LEU A 128 -3.73 -14.83 15.98
C LEU A 128 -2.74 -14.37 17.05
N GLN A 129 -2.87 -14.84 18.30
CA GLN A 129 -1.90 -14.57 19.38
C GLN A 129 -0.49 -15.04 18.99
N GLN A 130 -0.38 -16.26 18.45
CA GLN A 130 0.91 -16.81 17.99
C GLN A 130 1.44 -16.01 16.80
N PHE A 131 0.58 -15.64 15.84
CA PHE A 131 0.98 -14.89 14.66
C PHE A 131 1.52 -13.50 15.01
N VAL A 132 0.85 -12.76 15.88
CA VAL A 132 1.29 -11.44 16.34
C VAL A 132 2.51 -11.54 17.23
N GLY A 133 2.58 -12.54 18.14
CA GLY A 133 3.69 -12.75 19.07
C GLY A 133 5.01 -13.11 18.40
N THR A 134 5.01 -13.54 17.14
CA THR A 134 6.23 -13.83 16.37
C THR A 134 6.69 -12.64 15.51
N GLY A 135 5.91 -11.57 15.41
CA GLY A 135 6.15 -10.45 14.48
C GLY A 135 6.16 -9.04 15.09
N LEU A 136 6.09 -8.92 16.43
CA LEU A 136 6.21 -7.64 17.13
C LEU A 136 7.55 -7.49 17.83
#